data_a6f2fe3cbb77670228f0a6d7a7af0767
#
_entry.id   a6f2fe3cbb77670228f0a6d7a7af0767
#
_cell.length_a   1.000
_cell.length_b   1.000
_cell.length_c   1.000
_cell.angle_alpha   90.00
_cell.angle_beta   90.00
_cell.angle_gamma   90.00
#
_symmetry.space_group_name_H-M   'P 1'
#
loop_
_entity.id
_entity.type
_entity.pdbx_description
1 polymer ?
#
loop_
_entity_poly.entity_id
_entity_poly.type
_entity_poly.pdbx_seq_one_letter_code
_entity_poly.pdbx_strand_id
1 'polypeptide(L)'
;MTEVLATTPGLYPLPDWAKDELSDLKGHQKDDLISGDEGEEITAAYDRARDTLVDWQVEAGLDRIVEGQSRWDDMLAHPLTVHENVETRGIVRYYNNNNFYREPVVRGDLSFDGDVSEELGAADATQAVLPGPYSLATLATDEHYGDDAAFLDAIAEFLAAEAEAFPPVETLFLLEPSLVTDAPDDGTDERVSEAIDAVASATASDVVVHTYWGSIPEKPYAHLMDADIEAIGFDFVSDHEGNVYNIQEYGTKDEVALGVVDGQNTLVETPEEISERVEWVDGQVPAEEFETVYVTSNTELFYLPTNKAEAKLGALAAGSKGVSL
;
A
#
# COMPACT_ATOMS: atom_id res chain seq x y z
N MET A 1 -16.81 -3.15 -21.49
CA MET A 1 -16.13 -4.44 -21.22
C MET A 1 -15.19 -4.10 -20.09
N THR A 2 -15.40 -4.69 -18.97
CA THR A 2 -14.58 -4.47 -17.77
C THR A 2 -13.16 -4.96 -18.00
N GLU A 3 -12.17 -4.15 -17.67
CA GLU A 3 -10.78 -4.56 -17.64
C GLU A 3 -10.49 -5.23 -16.28
N VAL A 4 -9.84 -6.40 -16.29
CA VAL A 4 -9.49 -7.11 -15.06
C VAL A 4 -7.97 -7.20 -14.98
N LEU A 5 -7.40 -6.58 -13.96
CA LEU A 5 -5.95 -6.43 -13.78
C LEU A 5 -5.48 -7.12 -12.49
N ALA A 6 -4.49 -7.98 -12.61
CA ALA A 6 -3.84 -8.62 -11.47
C ALA A 6 -2.75 -7.71 -10.90
N THR A 7 -2.82 -7.40 -9.60
CA THR A 7 -1.81 -6.61 -8.90
C THR A 7 -1.71 -6.96 -7.42
N THR A 8 -0.91 -6.23 -6.65
CA THR A 8 -0.84 -6.31 -5.19
C THR A 8 -0.67 -4.91 -4.59
N PRO A 9 -0.99 -4.71 -3.29
CA PRO A 9 -0.70 -3.45 -2.60
C PRO A 9 0.79 -3.27 -2.28
N GLY A 10 1.67 -4.05 -2.90
CA GLY A 10 3.12 -3.98 -2.69
C GLY A 10 3.59 -4.71 -1.45
N LEU A 11 4.81 -4.38 -1.04
CA LEU A 11 5.55 -4.88 0.11
C LEU A 11 5.66 -6.41 0.16
N TYR A 12 6.79 -6.89 -0.33
CA TYR A 12 7.09 -8.32 -0.39
C TYR A 12 8.10 -8.75 0.67
N PRO A 13 8.11 -10.04 1.06
CA PRO A 13 9.19 -10.56 1.87
C PRO A 13 10.50 -10.52 1.09
N LEU A 14 11.57 -10.01 1.69
CA LEU A 14 12.89 -10.11 1.08
C LEU A 14 13.21 -11.54 0.67
N PRO A 15 13.86 -11.77 -0.49
CA PRO A 15 14.37 -13.07 -0.87
C PRO A 15 15.23 -13.68 0.24
N ASP A 16 15.18 -15.00 0.45
CA ASP A 16 15.88 -15.65 1.55
C ASP A 16 17.39 -15.42 1.50
N TRP A 17 17.98 -15.41 0.29
CA TRP A 17 19.39 -15.07 0.11
C TRP A 17 19.73 -13.63 0.52
N ALA A 18 18.81 -12.67 0.28
CA ALA A 18 18.99 -11.28 0.68
C ALA A 18 18.91 -11.12 2.21
N LYS A 19 17.97 -11.83 2.86
CA LYS A 19 17.90 -11.88 4.33
C LYS A 19 19.20 -12.40 4.94
N ASP A 20 19.79 -13.45 4.37
CA ASP A 20 21.05 -14.02 4.86
C ASP A 20 22.21 -13.02 4.67
N GLU A 21 22.34 -12.45 3.48
CA GLU A 21 23.42 -11.51 3.15
C GLU A 21 23.32 -10.22 3.97
N LEU A 22 22.15 -9.58 4.04
CA LEU A 22 21.92 -8.37 4.82
C LEU A 22 22.00 -8.61 6.33
N SER A 23 21.75 -9.85 6.80
CA SER A 23 21.86 -10.19 8.22
C SER A 23 23.31 -10.12 8.72
N ASP A 24 24.27 -10.42 7.87
CA ASP A 24 25.69 -10.35 8.19
C ASP A 24 26.24 -8.92 8.16
N LEU A 25 25.54 -8.01 7.44
CA LEU A 25 25.87 -6.59 7.32
C LEU A 25 25.19 -5.72 8.40
N LYS A 26 24.64 -6.33 9.44
CA LYS A 26 23.89 -5.62 10.50
C LYS A 26 24.67 -4.50 11.16
N GLY A 27 24.09 -3.33 11.14
CA GLY A 27 24.56 -2.11 11.78
C GLY A 27 23.53 -1.00 11.56
N HIS A 28 23.97 0.21 11.49
CA HIS A 28 23.16 1.41 11.35
C HIS A 28 22.65 1.62 9.90
N GLN A 29 22.06 0.60 9.26
CA GLN A 29 21.69 0.66 7.83
C GLN A 29 20.80 1.86 7.48
N LYS A 30 19.81 2.20 8.32
CA LYS A 30 18.97 3.40 8.09
C LYS A 30 19.74 4.70 8.35
N ASP A 31 20.58 4.75 9.38
CA ASP A 31 21.41 5.93 9.64
C ASP A 31 22.40 6.15 8.49
N ASP A 32 22.97 5.07 7.94
CA ASP A 32 23.87 5.11 6.80
C ASP A 32 23.14 5.54 5.51
N LEU A 33 21.90 5.08 5.29
CA LEU A 33 21.04 5.49 4.17
C LEU A 33 20.74 7.00 4.25
N ILE A 34 20.23 7.48 5.40
CA ILE A 34 19.90 8.90 5.63
C ILE A 34 21.11 9.80 5.43
N SER A 35 22.30 9.37 5.88
CA SER A 35 23.53 10.15 5.74
C SER A 35 24.18 10.05 4.36
N GLY A 36 23.72 9.17 3.49
CA GLY A 36 24.34 8.85 2.20
C GLY A 36 25.65 8.08 2.33
N ASP A 37 25.93 7.49 3.48
CA ASP A 37 27.14 6.72 3.78
C ASP A 37 26.92 5.20 3.62
N GLU A 38 25.80 4.77 3.01
CA GLU A 38 25.49 3.36 2.80
C GLU A 38 26.59 2.66 1.98
N GLY A 39 27.05 1.51 2.48
CA GLY A 39 28.13 0.77 1.82
C GLY A 39 27.69 0.13 0.49
N GLU A 40 28.57 0.16 -0.52
CA GLU A 40 28.32 -0.41 -1.85
C GLU A 40 27.80 -1.87 -1.81
N GLU A 41 28.16 -2.67 -0.82
CA GLU A 41 27.72 -4.05 -0.66
C GLU A 41 26.23 -4.13 -0.23
N ILE A 42 25.78 -3.21 0.63
CA ILE A 42 24.38 -3.12 1.08
C ILE A 42 23.51 -2.65 -0.06
N THR A 43 23.88 -1.56 -0.73
CA THR A 43 23.19 -1.04 -1.91
C THR A 43 23.03 -2.12 -2.98
N ALA A 44 24.12 -2.83 -3.33
CA ALA A 44 24.07 -3.91 -4.33
C ALA A 44 23.20 -5.11 -3.90
N ALA A 45 23.08 -5.39 -2.59
CA ALA A 45 22.19 -6.44 -2.10
C ALA A 45 20.72 -6.05 -2.25
N TYR A 46 20.37 -4.80 -1.91
CA TYR A 46 19.00 -4.29 -2.09
C TYR A 46 18.61 -4.15 -3.57
N ASP A 47 19.51 -3.67 -4.43
CA ASP A 47 19.26 -3.60 -5.88
C ASP A 47 18.93 -4.98 -6.46
N ARG A 48 19.71 -5.99 -6.12
CA ARG A 48 19.42 -7.37 -6.55
C ARG A 48 18.14 -7.93 -5.92
N ALA A 49 17.80 -7.52 -4.69
CA ALA A 49 16.56 -7.92 -4.06
C ALA A 49 15.37 -7.31 -4.80
N ARG A 50 15.41 -6.02 -5.11
CA ARG A 50 14.40 -5.33 -5.93
C ARG A 50 14.21 -6.02 -7.28
N ASP A 51 15.30 -6.26 -8.03
CA ASP A 51 15.22 -6.96 -9.30
C ASP A 51 14.55 -8.34 -9.17
N THR A 52 14.88 -9.09 -8.11
CA THR A 52 14.27 -10.39 -7.82
C THR A 52 12.77 -10.26 -7.53
N LEU A 53 12.35 -9.24 -6.79
CA LEU A 53 10.93 -9.01 -6.47
C LEU A 53 10.12 -8.59 -7.71
N VAL A 54 10.70 -7.80 -8.60
CA VAL A 54 10.11 -7.48 -9.90
C VAL A 54 10.01 -8.75 -10.77
N ASP A 55 11.07 -9.55 -10.85
CA ASP A 55 11.08 -10.80 -11.62
C ASP A 55 9.97 -11.77 -11.15
N TRP A 56 9.74 -11.92 -9.85
CA TRP A 56 8.65 -12.78 -9.33
C TRP A 56 7.28 -12.35 -9.84
N GLN A 57 7.01 -11.06 -9.92
CA GLN A 57 5.75 -10.51 -10.39
C GLN A 57 5.59 -10.71 -11.91
N VAL A 58 6.64 -10.43 -12.68
CA VAL A 58 6.67 -10.62 -14.13
C VAL A 58 6.51 -12.10 -14.50
N GLU A 59 7.24 -12.99 -13.81
CA GLU A 59 7.15 -14.44 -14.04
C GLU A 59 5.79 -15.01 -13.65
N ALA A 60 5.15 -14.47 -12.59
CA ALA A 60 3.78 -14.81 -12.21
C ALA A 60 2.76 -14.34 -13.27
N GLY A 61 3.07 -13.27 -13.98
CA GLY A 61 2.24 -12.66 -15.01
C GLY A 61 1.21 -11.71 -14.46
N LEU A 62 1.58 -10.90 -13.45
CA LEU A 62 0.81 -9.75 -12.99
C LEU A 62 0.74 -8.67 -14.07
N ASP A 63 -0.32 -7.89 -14.07
CA ASP A 63 -0.57 -6.82 -15.04
C ASP A 63 0.00 -5.47 -14.55
N ARG A 64 0.13 -5.28 -13.24
CA ARG A 64 0.81 -4.15 -12.61
C ARG A 64 1.96 -4.67 -11.75
N ILE A 65 3.09 -4.02 -11.86
CA ILE A 65 4.35 -4.42 -11.21
C ILE A 65 4.77 -3.30 -10.28
N VAL A 66 4.98 -3.63 -9.00
CA VAL A 66 5.55 -2.73 -8.01
C VAL A 66 7.05 -2.98 -7.84
N GLU A 67 7.81 -1.97 -7.36
CA GLU A 67 9.24 -2.14 -7.11
C GLU A 67 9.55 -3.13 -5.98
N GLY A 68 8.59 -3.38 -5.07
CA GLY A 68 8.62 -4.43 -4.06
C GLY A 68 8.99 -3.97 -2.66
N GLN A 69 9.31 -2.68 -2.45
CA GLN A 69 9.64 -2.04 -1.17
C GLN A 69 10.69 -2.83 -0.37
N SER A 70 11.77 -3.24 -1.03
CA SER A 70 12.80 -4.13 -0.46
C SER A 70 13.53 -3.53 0.75
N ARG A 71 13.58 -2.20 0.86
CA ARG A 71 14.21 -1.46 1.97
C ARG A 71 13.27 -1.16 3.14
N TRP A 72 11.98 -1.44 2.99
CA TRP A 72 11.00 -1.16 4.03
C TRP A 72 11.06 -2.22 5.13
N ASP A 73 11.07 -1.77 6.39
CA ASP A 73 11.05 -2.65 7.57
C ASP A 73 9.62 -3.03 8.00
N ASP A 74 8.64 -2.29 7.49
CA ASP A 74 7.23 -2.42 7.82
C ASP A 74 6.36 -1.90 6.67
N MET A 75 5.04 -1.99 6.80
CA MET A 75 4.12 -1.72 5.70
C MET A 75 3.89 -0.24 5.37
N LEU A 76 4.17 0.71 6.28
CA LEU A 76 3.76 2.10 6.10
C LEU A 76 4.78 3.15 6.54
N ALA A 77 5.54 2.90 7.62
CA ALA A 77 6.31 3.95 8.28
C ALA A 77 7.62 4.34 7.57
N HIS A 78 8.07 3.54 6.59
CA HIS A 78 9.37 3.72 5.94
C HIS A 78 9.61 5.15 5.43
N PRO A 79 8.69 5.81 4.68
CA PRO A 79 8.98 7.15 4.14
C PRO A 79 9.32 8.18 5.22
N LEU A 80 8.73 8.06 6.42
CA LEU A 80 9.09 8.91 7.54
C LEU A 80 10.36 8.43 8.24
N THR A 81 10.57 7.12 8.38
CA THR A 81 11.71 6.60 9.16
C THR A 81 13.08 6.82 8.49
N VAL A 82 13.11 7.20 7.22
CA VAL A 82 14.33 7.58 6.47
C VAL A 82 14.50 9.10 6.34
N HIS A 83 13.48 9.90 6.69
CA HIS A 83 13.52 11.35 6.57
C HIS A 83 14.44 11.98 7.64
N GLU A 84 15.28 12.96 7.25
CA GLU A 84 16.30 13.61 8.10
C GLU A 84 15.75 14.27 9.38
N ASN A 85 14.50 14.77 9.35
CA ASN A 85 13.84 15.45 10.47
C ASN A 85 12.99 14.51 11.33
N VAL A 86 13.15 13.19 11.18
CA VAL A 86 12.40 12.16 11.90
C VAL A 86 13.32 11.26 12.71
N GLU A 87 13.08 11.18 14.01
CA GLU A 87 13.72 10.19 14.88
C GLU A 87 12.91 8.90 14.90
N THR A 88 13.57 7.76 14.87
CA THR A 88 12.93 6.47 15.12
C THR A 88 13.03 6.08 16.59
N ARG A 89 11.90 5.76 17.21
CA ARG A 89 11.83 5.21 18.58
C ARG A 89 11.77 3.68 18.60
N GLY A 90 11.26 3.14 19.67
CA GLY A 90 11.11 1.71 19.86
C GLY A 90 10.13 1.06 18.89
N ILE A 91 10.17 -0.28 18.85
CA ILE A 91 9.23 -1.07 18.08
C ILE A 91 7.88 -1.06 18.78
N VAL A 92 6.85 -0.66 18.05
CA VAL A 92 5.45 -0.64 18.50
C VAL A 92 4.59 -1.54 17.61
N ARG A 93 3.40 -1.87 18.09
CA ARG A 93 2.49 -2.77 17.39
C ARG A 93 1.49 -1.95 16.56
N TYR A 94 1.31 -2.34 15.29
CA TYR A 94 0.21 -1.82 14.48
C TYR A 94 -1.15 -2.30 15.01
N TYR A 95 -2.10 -1.39 15.13
CA TYR A 95 -3.54 -1.66 15.24
C TYR A 95 -3.91 -2.85 16.11
N ASN A 96 -3.16 -3.10 17.20
CA ASN A 96 -3.37 -4.23 18.10
C ASN A 96 -3.33 -5.64 17.45
N ASN A 97 -2.73 -5.77 16.28
CA ASN A 97 -2.45 -7.04 15.60
C ASN A 97 -1.00 -7.52 15.83
N ASN A 98 -0.49 -8.46 15.05
CA ASN A 98 0.87 -9.00 15.21
C ASN A 98 1.91 -8.31 14.30
N ASN A 99 1.54 -7.24 13.63
CA ASN A 99 2.46 -6.45 12.82
C ASN A 99 3.14 -5.38 13.69
N PHE A 100 4.36 -5.03 13.37
CA PHE A 100 5.19 -4.13 14.17
C PHE A 100 5.91 -3.14 13.26
N TYR A 101 6.15 -1.94 13.78
CA TYR A 101 6.91 -0.89 13.11
C TYR A 101 7.81 -0.14 14.11
N ARG A 102 8.75 0.65 13.61
CA ARG A 102 9.51 1.61 14.41
C ARG A 102 8.75 2.92 14.41
N GLU A 103 8.38 3.40 15.60
CA GLU A 103 7.62 4.65 15.76
C GLU A 103 8.40 5.84 15.21
N PRO A 104 7.92 6.51 14.14
CA PRO A 104 8.51 7.75 13.66
C PRO A 104 8.10 8.90 14.59
N VAL A 105 9.04 9.79 14.91
CA VAL A 105 8.82 10.99 15.70
C VAL A 105 9.30 12.20 14.91
N VAL A 106 8.36 13.00 14.46
CA VAL A 106 8.64 14.18 13.64
C VAL A 106 9.14 15.32 14.52
N ARG A 107 10.35 15.81 14.23
CA ARG A 107 11.08 16.82 14.99
C ARG A 107 11.29 18.14 14.24
N GLY A 108 11.00 18.18 12.98
CA GLY A 108 11.17 19.34 12.12
C GLY A 108 10.24 19.32 10.93
N ASP A 109 10.34 20.29 10.04
CA ASP A 109 9.51 20.39 8.85
C ASP A 109 9.70 19.15 7.96
N LEU A 110 8.59 18.55 7.52
CA LEU A 110 8.61 17.51 6.50
C LEU A 110 8.74 18.16 5.12
N SER A 111 9.68 17.68 4.35
CA SER A 111 9.94 18.15 2.99
C SER A 111 10.21 16.94 2.09
N PHE A 112 10.10 17.12 0.80
CA PHE A 112 10.47 16.10 -0.17
C PHE A 112 11.86 15.52 0.13
N ASP A 113 11.94 14.22 0.26
CA ASP A 113 13.16 13.48 0.56
C ASP A 113 13.69 12.76 -0.68
N GLY A 114 12.81 12.14 -1.44
CA GLY A 114 13.15 11.49 -2.71
C GLY A 114 13.46 10.00 -2.60
N ASP A 115 13.48 9.43 -1.40
CA ASP A 115 13.82 8.02 -1.17
C ASP A 115 12.87 7.08 -1.96
N VAL A 116 11.56 7.25 -1.82
CA VAL A 116 10.57 6.39 -2.50
C VAL A 116 10.62 6.58 -4.01
N SER A 117 10.75 7.82 -4.48
CA SER A 117 10.82 8.11 -5.92
C SER A 117 12.11 7.60 -6.57
N GLU A 118 13.24 7.62 -5.87
CA GLU A 118 14.51 7.05 -6.34
C GLU A 118 14.45 5.52 -6.43
N GLU A 119 13.92 4.83 -5.43
CA GLU A 119 13.76 3.38 -5.44
C GLU A 119 12.79 2.92 -6.55
N LEU A 120 11.67 3.63 -6.72
CA LEU A 120 10.72 3.38 -7.81
C LEU A 120 11.37 3.63 -9.18
N GLY A 121 12.14 4.71 -9.31
CA GLY A 121 12.84 5.07 -10.55
C GLY A 121 13.95 4.10 -10.94
N ALA A 122 14.44 3.30 -10.00
CA ALA A 122 15.44 2.27 -10.24
C ALA A 122 14.84 0.92 -10.66
N ALA A 123 13.50 0.78 -10.62
CA ALA A 123 12.77 -0.44 -10.97
C ALA A 123 12.08 -0.32 -12.34
N ASP A 124 11.84 -1.46 -13.00
CA ASP A 124 10.93 -1.54 -14.16
C ASP A 124 9.51 -1.79 -13.64
N ALA A 125 8.96 -0.78 -12.92
CA ALA A 125 7.67 -0.84 -12.27
C ALA A 125 6.60 -0.05 -13.05
N THR A 126 5.36 -0.51 -12.97
CA THR A 126 4.18 0.13 -13.58
C THR A 126 3.18 0.62 -12.53
N GLN A 127 3.44 0.33 -11.26
CA GLN A 127 2.64 0.74 -10.13
C GLN A 127 3.53 1.25 -9.00
N ALA A 128 3.15 2.38 -8.42
CA ALA A 128 3.71 2.92 -7.19
C ALA A 128 2.87 2.54 -5.97
N VAL A 129 3.47 2.56 -4.79
CA VAL A 129 2.80 2.37 -3.50
C VAL A 129 3.29 3.41 -2.51
N LEU A 130 2.36 4.08 -1.83
CA LEU A 130 2.63 4.95 -0.70
C LEU A 130 1.72 4.59 0.48
N PRO A 131 2.14 4.85 1.72
CA PRO A 131 1.17 4.95 2.80
C PRO A 131 0.19 6.07 2.50
N GLY A 132 -1.06 5.90 2.89
CA GLY A 132 -2.00 7.00 2.84
C GLY A 132 -1.71 8.04 3.94
N PRO A 133 -2.05 9.32 3.73
CA PRO A 133 -1.68 10.40 4.62
C PRO A 133 -2.25 10.24 6.03
N TYR A 134 -3.48 9.75 6.17
CA TYR A 134 -4.10 9.56 7.47
C TYR A 134 -3.46 8.40 8.25
N SER A 135 -3.21 7.28 7.60
CA SER A 135 -2.55 6.15 8.25
C SER A 135 -1.13 6.51 8.68
N LEU A 136 -0.39 7.23 7.85
CA LEU A 136 0.97 7.64 8.19
C LEU A 136 0.98 8.66 9.35
N ALA A 137 0.05 9.64 9.35
CA ALA A 137 -0.10 10.58 10.46
C ALA A 137 -0.50 9.89 11.77
N THR A 138 -1.42 8.92 11.71
CA THR A 138 -1.88 8.16 12.88
C THR A 138 -0.76 7.31 13.50
N LEU A 139 0.17 6.82 12.70
CA LEU A 139 1.28 5.96 13.15
C LEU A 139 2.48 6.74 13.67
N ALA A 140 2.60 8.02 13.36
CA ALA A 140 3.70 8.87 13.74
C ALA A 140 3.37 9.71 15.00
N THR A 141 4.42 10.09 15.73
CA THR A 141 4.29 11.05 16.83
C THR A 141 4.73 12.43 16.35
N ASP A 142 3.84 13.41 16.47
CA ASP A 142 4.17 14.82 16.21
C ASP A 142 4.81 15.48 17.45
N GLU A 143 6.04 15.96 17.31
CA GLU A 143 6.71 16.82 18.31
C GLU A 143 7.13 18.19 17.70
N HIS A 144 6.57 18.55 16.54
CA HIS A 144 6.94 19.77 15.82
C HIS A 144 5.75 20.67 15.49
N TYR A 145 4.71 20.15 14.83
CA TYR A 145 3.57 20.95 14.36
C TYR A 145 2.61 21.34 15.49
N GLY A 146 2.41 20.44 16.47
CA GLY A 146 1.64 20.69 17.70
C GLY A 146 0.13 20.81 17.52
N ASP A 147 -0.39 20.44 16.33
CA ASP A 147 -1.81 20.40 15.98
C ASP A 147 -2.05 19.27 14.98
N ASP A 148 -2.98 18.38 15.27
CA ASP A 148 -3.22 17.16 14.48
C ASP A 148 -3.62 17.47 13.03
N ALA A 149 -4.35 18.58 12.83
CA ALA A 149 -4.75 18.99 11.49
C ALA A 149 -3.55 19.51 10.68
N ALA A 150 -2.71 20.34 11.28
CA ALA A 150 -1.49 20.85 10.64
C ALA A 150 -0.50 19.72 10.38
N PHE A 151 -0.46 18.70 11.23
CA PHE A 151 0.38 17.54 11.04
C PHE A 151 -0.10 16.67 9.87
N LEU A 152 -1.41 16.41 9.77
CA LEU A 152 -2.00 15.69 8.64
C LEU A 152 -1.74 16.42 7.32
N ASP A 153 -1.94 17.75 7.29
CA ASP A 153 -1.66 18.56 6.11
C ASP A 153 -0.18 18.46 5.69
N ALA A 154 0.76 18.49 6.64
CA ALA A 154 2.19 18.35 6.36
C ALA A 154 2.57 16.96 5.85
N ILE A 155 1.97 15.91 6.38
CA ILE A 155 2.14 14.54 5.86
C ILE A 155 1.60 14.44 4.43
N ALA A 156 0.43 15.02 4.16
CA ALA A 156 -0.15 15.01 2.81
C ALA A 156 0.73 15.77 1.82
N GLU A 157 1.26 16.94 2.19
CA GLU A 157 2.18 17.72 1.34
C GLU A 157 3.49 16.96 1.08
N PHE A 158 4.03 16.27 2.09
CA PHE A 158 5.22 15.42 1.94
C PHE A 158 4.98 14.27 0.95
N LEU A 159 3.89 13.52 1.13
CA LEU A 159 3.55 12.40 0.23
C LEU A 159 3.19 12.88 -1.18
N ALA A 160 2.53 14.03 -1.31
CA ALA A 160 2.25 14.65 -2.60
C ALA A 160 3.55 15.00 -3.35
N ALA A 161 4.55 15.52 -2.65
CA ALA A 161 5.85 15.82 -3.25
C ALA A 161 6.60 14.57 -3.71
N GLU A 162 6.50 13.44 -2.98
CA GLU A 162 7.00 12.14 -3.43
C GLU A 162 6.25 11.65 -4.69
N ALA A 163 4.92 11.74 -4.70
CA ALA A 163 4.09 11.33 -5.84
C ALA A 163 4.35 12.16 -7.10
N GLU A 164 4.58 13.48 -6.96
CA GLU A 164 4.95 14.36 -8.07
C GLU A 164 6.30 13.98 -8.72
N ALA A 165 7.22 13.44 -7.92
CA ALA A 165 8.56 13.05 -8.36
C ALA A 165 8.62 11.64 -8.95
N PHE A 166 7.55 10.87 -8.92
CA PHE A 166 7.55 9.51 -9.47
C PHE A 166 7.85 9.47 -10.96
N PRO A 167 8.57 8.45 -11.43
CA PRO A 167 8.61 8.16 -12.87
C PRO A 167 7.18 7.87 -13.35
N PRO A 168 6.92 7.94 -14.65
CA PRO A 168 5.61 7.59 -15.20
C PRO A 168 5.23 6.16 -14.83
N VAL A 169 4.21 6.01 -13.98
CA VAL A 169 3.56 4.74 -13.62
C VAL A 169 2.08 4.84 -13.93
N GLU A 170 1.42 3.70 -14.12
CA GLU A 170 0.01 3.65 -14.50
C GLU A 170 -0.90 3.81 -13.28
N THR A 171 -0.49 3.26 -12.13
CA THR A 171 -1.32 3.20 -10.93
C THR A 171 -0.51 3.60 -9.68
N LEU A 172 -1.16 4.30 -8.73
CA LEU A 172 -0.65 4.56 -7.39
C LEU A 172 -1.61 3.96 -6.35
N PHE A 173 -1.12 3.04 -5.54
CA PHE A 173 -1.84 2.56 -4.36
C PHE A 173 -1.50 3.41 -3.13
N LEU A 174 -2.51 4.02 -2.52
CA LEU A 174 -2.45 4.67 -1.20
C LEU A 174 -3.00 3.72 -0.15
N LEU A 175 -2.18 3.32 0.80
CA LEU A 175 -2.53 2.33 1.82
C LEU A 175 -3.10 3.01 3.06
N GLU A 176 -4.41 2.87 3.29
CA GLU A 176 -5.16 3.56 4.35
C GLU A 176 -5.85 2.61 5.35
N PRO A 177 -5.11 1.69 6.01
CA PRO A 177 -5.72 0.80 6.99
C PRO A 177 -6.30 1.51 8.22
N SER A 178 -5.83 2.71 8.57
CA SER A 178 -6.39 3.47 9.69
C SER A 178 -7.83 3.91 9.46
N LEU A 179 -8.27 4.08 8.21
CA LEU A 179 -9.69 4.35 7.91
C LEU A 179 -10.63 3.26 8.45
N VAL A 180 -10.12 2.05 8.62
CA VAL A 180 -10.87 0.89 9.16
C VAL A 180 -10.61 0.69 10.64
N THR A 181 -9.33 0.70 11.05
CA THR A 181 -8.92 0.24 12.38
C THR A 181 -8.91 1.33 13.44
N ASP A 182 -8.76 2.58 13.04
CA ASP A 182 -8.74 3.78 13.88
C ASP A 182 -9.40 4.94 13.13
N ALA A 183 -10.66 4.71 12.74
CA ALA A 183 -11.40 5.60 11.85
C ALA A 183 -11.49 7.02 12.40
N PRO A 184 -11.38 8.04 11.52
CA PRO A 184 -11.40 9.44 11.93
C PRO A 184 -12.72 9.84 12.58
N ASP A 185 -12.64 10.70 13.59
CA ASP A 185 -13.80 11.32 14.23
C ASP A 185 -14.49 12.35 13.31
N ASP A 186 -15.70 12.76 13.71
CA ASP A 186 -16.49 13.80 13.03
C ASP A 186 -15.69 15.11 12.84
N GLY A 187 -15.54 15.52 11.58
CA GLY A 187 -14.79 16.71 11.16
C GLY A 187 -13.33 16.44 10.82
N THR A 188 -12.75 15.32 11.26
CA THR A 188 -11.46 14.84 10.78
C THR A 188 -11.64 14.04 9.49
N ASP A 189 -12.76 13.35 9.33
CA ASP A 189 -13.12 12.56 8.14
C ASP A 189 -13.12 13.36 6.83
N GLU A 190 -13.67 14.59 6.82
CA GLU A 190 -13.62 15.49 5.67
C GLU A 190 -12.18 15.92 5.35
N ARG A 191 -11.39 16.26 6.38
CA ARG A 191 -9.98 16.63 6.23
C ARG A 191 -9.11 15.47 5.73
N VAL A 192 -9.42 14.26 6.12
CA VAL A 192 -8.73 13.06 5.61
C VAL A 192 -8.98 12.90 4.10
N SER A 193 -10.22 13.11 3.65
CA SER A 193 -10.52 13.12 2.21
C SER A 193 -9.75 14.22 1.47
N GLU A 194 -9.66 15.43 2.03
CA GLU A 194 -8.86 16.53 1.47
C GLU A 194 -7.35 16.18 1.42
N ALA A 195 -6.82 15.49 2.43
CA ALA A 195 -5.44 15.04 2.46
C ALA A 195 -5.13 13.97 1.40
N ILE A 196 -6.07 13.04 1.19
CA ILE A 196 -5.99 12.05 0.11
C ILE A 196 -6.03 12.74 -1.26
N ASP A 197 -6.93 13.70 -1.45
CA ASP A 197 -7.03 14.53 -2.66
C ASP A 197 -5.72 15.26 -2.99
N ALA A 198 -5.04 15.78 -1.97
CA ALA A 198 -3.77 16.47 -2.17
C ALA A 198 -2.70 15.54 -2.76
N VAL A 199 -2.64 14.30 -2.30
CA VAL A 199 -1.72 13.29 -2.84
C VAL A 199 -2.15 12.83 -4.22
N ALA A 200 -3.44 12.55 -4.41
CA ALA A 200 -3.98 12.10 -5.69
C ALA A 200 -3.77 13.12 -6.81
N SER A 201 -4.01 14.40 -6.52
CA SER A 201 -3.83 15.49 -7.48
C SER A 201 -2.36 15.74 -7.87
N ALA A 202 -1.39 15.18 -7.15
CA ALA A 202 0.04 15.37 -7.42
C ALA A 202 0.58 14.40 -8.49
N THR A 203 -0.18 13.39 -8.87
CA THR A 203 0.22 12.40 -9.88
C THR A 203 -0.74 12.40 -11.07
N ALA A 204 -0.30 11.81 -12.17
CA ALA A 204 -1.15 11.53 -13.34
C ALA A 204 -1.55 10.03 -13.43
N SER A 205 -1.21 9.25 -12.42
CA SER A 205 -1.54 7.83 -12.31
C SER A 205 -2.97 7.65 -11.80
N ASP A 206 -3.60 6.53 -12.13
CA ASP A 206 -4.86 6.13 -11.50
C ASP A 206 -4.63 5.83 -10.01
N VAL A 207 -5.34 6.53 -9.13
CA VAL A 207 -5.12 6.42 -7.68
C VAL A 207 -6.12 5.47 -7.05
N VAL A 208 -5.61 4.45 -6.37
CA VAL A 208 -6.38 3.45 -5.62
C VAL A 208 -6.15 3.65 -4.12
N VAL A 209 -7.17 4.03 -3.38
CA VAL A 209 -7.10 4.03 -1.90
C VAL A 209 -7.48 2.66 -1.38
N HIS A 210 -6.50 1.92 -0.87
CA HIS A 210 -6.69 0.54 -0.44
C HIS A 210 -6.69 0.40 1.09
N THR A 211 -7.69 -0.30 1.62
CA THR A 211 -7.90 -0.49 3.06
C THR A 211 -7.73 -1.95 3.48
N TYR A 212 -7.38 -2.16 4.77
CA TYR A 212 -7.10 -3.47 5.34
C TYR A 212 -7.99 -3.77 6.55
N TRP A 213 -8.16 -5.04 6.85
CA TRP A 213 -8.69 -5.62 8.10
C TRP A 213 -10.15 -5.31 8.41
N GLY A 214 -10.94 -4.95 7.42
CA GLY A 214 -12.38 -4.77 7.58
C GLY A 214 -13.01 -3.85 6.55
N SER A 215 -14.13 -3.25 6.92
CA SER A 215 -14.84 -2.26 6.12
C SER A 215 -14.72 -0.87 6.72
N ILE A 216 -14.65 0.15 5.88
CA ILE A 216 -14.64 1.57 6.31
C ILE A 216 -15.99 1.89 6.94
N PRO A 217 -16.07 2.60 8.10
CA PRO A 217 -17.33 3.10 8.62
C PRO A 217 -18.04 4.04 7.64
N GLU A 218 -19.37 4.07 7.68
CA GLU A 218 -20.23 4.76 6.71
C GLU A 218 -19.81 6.21 6.42
N LYS A 219 -19.52 6.99 7.45
CA LYS A 219 -19.23 8.42 7.29
C LYS A 219 -17.87 8.69 6.63
N PRO A 220 -16.72 8.13 7.10
CA PRO A 220 -15.47 8.21 6.37
C PRO A 220 -15.56 7.67 4.94
N TYR A 221 -16.33 6.60 4.71
CA TYR A 221 -16.58 6.08 3.38
C TYR A 221 -17.27 7.09 2.47
N ALA A 222 -18.31 7.77 2.97
CA ALA A 222 -19.02 8.79 2.21
C ALA A 222 -18.12 9.97 1.82
N HIS A 223 -17.22 10.42 2.74
CA HIS A 223 -16.24 11.46 2.41
C HIS A 223 -15.17 10.96 1.41
N LEU A 224 -14.74 9.70 1.52
CA LEU A 224 -13.82 9.13 0.54
C LEU A 224 -14.41 9.05 -0.87
N MET A 225 -15.74 8.89 -0.98
CA MET A 225 -16.45 8.94 -2.27
C MET A 225 -16.37 10.33 -2.94
N ASP A 226 -16.16 11.39 -2.17
CA ASP A 226 -16.00 12.75 -2.70
C ASP A 226 -14.56 13.04 -3.18
N ALA A 227 -13.56 12.24 -2.76
CA ALA A 227 -12.16 12.39 -3.17
C ALA A 227 -11.94 12.15 -4.67
N ASP A 228 -11.01 12.86 -5.29
CA ASP A 228 -10.66 12.73 -6.72
C ASP A 228 -9.67 11.56 -6.94
N ILE A 229 -10.20 10.36 -6.71
CA ILE A 229 -9.50 9.09 -6.87
C ILE A 229 -10.24 8.19 -7.85
N GLU A 230 -9.54 7.29 -8.54
CA GLU A 230 -10.14 6.39 -9.54
C GLU A 230 -10.79 5.17 -8.89
N ALA A 231 -10.20 4.63 -7.81
CA ALA A 231 -10.69 3.40 -7.19
C ALA A 231 -10.63 3.41 -5.67
N ILE A 232 -11.57 2.69 -5.04
CA ILE A 232 -11.49 2.25 -3.65
C ILE A 232 -11.13 0.77 -3.62
N GLY A 233 -10.16 0.42 -2.77
CA GLY A 233 -9.72 -0.95 -2.55
C GLY A 233 -10.30 -1.53 -1.25
N PHE A 234 -10.91 -2.69 -1.34
CA PHE A 234 -11.66 -3.35 -0.28
C PHE A 234 -11.01 -4.65 0.17
N ASP A 235 -11.00 -4.92 1.46
CA ASP A 235 -10.58 -6.20 2.04
C ASP A 235 -11.76 -7.17 2.11
N PHE A 236 -11.94 -7.97 1.07
CA PHE A 236 -12.97 -9.00 1.00
C PHE A 236 -12.59 -10.32 1.71
N VAL A 237 -11.43 -10.38 2.34
CA VAL A 237 -11.02 -11.51 3.19
C VAL A 237 -11.49 -11.30 4.62
N SER A 238 -11.29 -10.10 5.17
CA SER A 238 -11.60 -9.80 6.57
C SER A 238 -13.07 -9.47 6.80
N ASP A 239 -13.72 -8.70 5.91
CA ASP A 239 -15.12 -8.30 6.03
C ASP A 239 -15.80 -8.11 4.66
N HIS A 240 -16.24 -9.22 4.07
CA HIS A 240 -16.95 -9.15 2.79
C HIS A 240 -18.38 -8.59 2.91
N GLU A 241 -19.09 -8.82 4.03
CA GLU A 241 -20.46 -8.32 4.21
C GLU A 241 -20.49 -6.81 4.40
N GLY A 242 -19.59 -6.25 5.21
CA GLY A 242 -19.52 -4.81 5.44
C GLY A 242 -19.07 -4.04 4.18
N ASN A 243 -18.13 -4.56 3.42
CA ASN A 243 -17.68 -3.96 2.17
C ASN A 243 -18.79 -3.99 1.10
N VAL A 244 -19.51 -5.11 0.93
CA VAL A 244 -20.68 -5.18 0.05
C VAL A 244 -21.76 -4.19 0.47
N TYR A 245 -22.03 -4.07 1.78
CA TYR A 245 -22.99 -3.11 2.30
C TYR A 245 -22.64 -1.67 1.91
N ASN A 246 -21.37 -1.26 2.07
CA ASN A 246 -20.92 0.07 1.69
C ASN A 246 -21.16 0.36 0.20
N ILE A 247 -20.81 -0.58 -0.67
CA ILE A 247 -21.01 -0.43 -2.12
C ILE A 247 -22.51 -0.37 -2.46
N GLN A 248 -23.33 -1.23 -1.86
CA GLN A 248 -24.78 -1.25 -2.13
C GLN A 248 -25.49 0.01 -1.65
N GLU A 249 -25.10 0.59 -0.52
CA GLU A 249 -25.77 1.72 0.09
C GLU A 249 -25.27 3.07 -0.44
N TYR A 250 -23.97 3.20 -0.69
CA TYR A 250 -23.31 4.46 -1.04
C TYR A 250 -22.75 4.50 -2.47
N GLY A 251 -22.71 3.36 -3.16
CA GLY A 251 -22.01 3.21 -4.43
C GLY A 251 -20.50 3.08 -4.24
N THR A 252 -19.75 3.09 -5.35
CA THR A 252 -18.30 3.15 -5.37
C THR A 252 -17.82 3.94 -6.60
N LYS A 253 -16.51 3.97 -6.84
CA LYS A 253 -15.91 4.60 -8.03
C LYS A 253 -16.13 3.71 -9.27
N ASP A 254 -15.86 4.27 -10.45
CA ASP A 254 -15.95 3.53 -11.72
C ASP A 254 -14.95 2.39 -11.81
N GLU A 255 -13.87 2.46 -11.02
CA GLU A 255 -12.88 1.41 -10.83
C GLU A 255 -12.91 0.89 -9.38
N VAL A 256 -12.48 -0.37 -9.19
CA VAL A 256 -12.47 -1.01 -7.86
C VAL A 256 -11.27 -1.94 -7.69
N ALA A 257 -10.69 -1.96 -6.48
CA ALA A 257 -9.69 -2.96 -6.14
C ALA A 257 -10.27 -3.99 -5.15
N LEU A 258 -10.22 -5.25 -5.52
CA LEU A 258 -10.79 -6.36 -4.77
C LEU A 258 -9.69 -7.18 -4.11
N GLY A 259 -9.49 -6.98 -2.81
CA GLY A 259 -8.57 -7.74 -1.97
C GLY A 259 -9.15 -9.11 -1.63
N VAL A 260 -8.99 -10.08 -2.53
CA VAL A 260 -9.59 -11.42 -2.45
C VAL A 260 -8.59 -12.54 -2.12
N VAL A 261 -7.29 -12.24 -2.10
CA VAL A 261 -6.22 -13.16 -1.69
C VAL A 261 -5.73 -12.77 -0.31
N ASP A 262 -5.64 -13.72 0.62
CA ASP A 262 -5.22 -13.46 2.00
C ASP A 262 -3.71 -13.26 2.11
N GLY A 263 -3.27 -12.01 2.25
CA GLY A 263 -1.86 -11.62 2.34
C GLY A 263 -1.15 -12.08 3.63
N GLN A 264 -1.90 -12.48 4.65
CA GLN A 264 -1.35 -12.87 5.97
C GLN A 264 -1.44 -14.36 6.27
N ASN A 265 -2.04 -15.16 5.39
CA ASN A 265 -2.18 -16.59 5.56
C ASN A 265 -1.28 -17.37 4.61
N THR A 266 -0.61 -18.41 5.10
CA THR A 266 0.25 -19.27 4.30
C THR A 266 -0.51 -20.27 3.40
N LEU A 267 -1.84 -20.38 3.55
CA LEU A 267 -2.69 -21.12 2.61
C LEU A 267 -2.73 -20.34 1.29
N VAL A 268 -2.41 -21.02 0.21
CA VAL A 268 -2.46 -20.45 -1.14
C VAL A 268 -3.83 -20.77 -1.73
N GLU A 269 -4.56 -19.75 -2.12
CA GLU A 269 -5.82 -19.87 -2.83
C GLU A 269 -5.60 -20.50 -4.21
N THR A 270 -6.58 -21.26 -4.69
CA THR A 270 -6.55 -21.71 -6.09
C THR A 270 -7.00 -20.59 -7.03
N PRO A 271 -6.58 -20.61 -8.31
CA PRO A 271 -7.09 -19.66 -9.31
C PRO A 271 -8.61 -19.63 -9.41
N GLU A 272 -9.26 -20.78 -9.29
CA GLU A 272 -10.71 -20.91 -9.31
C GLU A 272 -11.37 -20.22 -8.11
N GLU A 273 -10.82 -20.38 -6.89
CA GLU A 273 -11.32 -19.70 -5.70
C GLU A 273 -11.21 -18.18 -5.84
N ILE A 274 -10.14 -17.68 -6.47
CA ILE A 274 -9.95 -16.24 -6.70
C ILE A 274 -10.99 -15.71 -7.69
N SER A 275 -11.17 -16.35 -8.84
CA SER A 275 -12.18 -15.94 -9.82
C SER A 275 -13.59 -16.01 -9.25
N GLU A 276 -13.94 -17.08 -8.52
CA GLU A 276 -15.25 -17.21 -7.86
C GLU A 276 -15.52 -16.11 -6.84
N ARG A 277 -14.49 -15.63 -6.09
CA ARG A 277 -14.64 -14.51 -5.15
C ARG A 277 -14.91 -13.19 -5.88
N VAL A 278 -14.20 -12.91 -6.97
CA VAL A 278 -14.42 -11.70 -7.79
C VAL A 278 -15.82 -11.71 -8.39
N GLU A 279 -16.21 -12.81 -9.03
CA GLU A 279 -17.55 -12.98 -9.63
C GLU A 279 -18.67 -12.92 -8.57
N TRP A 280 -18.39 -13.39 -7.35
CA TRP A 280 -19.33 -13.26 -6.23
C TRP A 280 -19.54 -11.80 -5.84
N VAL A 281 -18.47 -10.99 -5.76
CA VAL A 281 -18.58 -9.55 -5.44
C VAL A 281 -19.42 -8.85 -6.50
N ASP A 282 -19.11 -9.02 -7.78
CA ASP A 282 -19.89 -8.47 -8.90
C ASP A 282 -21.37 -8.84 -8.81
N GLY A 283 -21.65 -10.11 -8.53
CA GLY A 283 -23.02 -10.61 -8.35
C GLY A 283 -23.77 -10.02 -7.14
N GLN A 284 -23.06 -9.48 -6.13
CA GLN A 284 -23.67 -8.79 -4.99
C GLN A 284 -24.01 -7.34 -5.29
N VAL A 285 -23.34 -6.71 -6.24
CA VAL A 285 -23.48 -5.28 -6.57
C VAL A 285 -23.95 -5.04 -8.02
N PRO A 286 -25.05 -5.65 -8.45
CA PRO A 286 -25.47 -5.67 -9.87
C PRO A 286 -25.91 -4.29 -10.42
N ALA A 287 -25.90 -3.26 -9.61
CA ALA A 287 -26.17 -1.89 -10.02
C ALA A 287 -24.89 -1.14 -10.46
N GLU A 288 -23.73 -1.67 -10.12
CA GLU A 288 -22.44 -1.12 -10.48
C GLU A 288 -21.95 -1.72 -11.80
N GLU A 289 -21.34 -0.91 -12.64
CA GLU A 289 -20.68 -1.32 -13.88
C GLU A 289 -19.23 -0.82 -13.81
N PHE A 290 -18.29 -1.70 -13.46
CA PHE A 290 -16.88 -1.34 -13.34
C PHE A 290 -16.20 -1.18 -14.69
N GLU A 291 -15.41 -0.11 -14.86
CA GLU A 291 -14.50 0.06 -15.98
C GLU A 291 -13.25 -0.82 -15.78
N THR A 292 -12.66 -0.76 -14.58
CA THR A 292 -11.48 -1.55 -14.19
C THR A 292 -11.72 -2.26 -12.85
N VAL A 293 -11.31 -3.52 -12.78
CA VAL A 293 -11.25 -4.31 -11.54
C VAL A 293 -9.82 -4.75 -11.30
N TYR A 294 -9.19 -4.17 -10.27
CA TYR A 294 -7.90 -4.63 -9.77
C TYR A 294 -8.12 -5.82 -8.83
N VAL A 295 -7.68 -6.99 -9.23
CA VAL A 295 -7.71 -8.19 -8.38
C VAL A 295 -6.40 -8.26 -7.61
N THR A 296 -6.49 -8.25 -6.26
CA THR A 296 -5.31 -8.07 -5.42
C THR A 296 -5.36 -8.92 -4.15
N SER A 297 -4.28 -8.94 -3.39
CA SER A 297 -4.30 -9.40 -2.00
C SER A 297 -4.97 -8.35 -1.10
N ASN A 298 -5.60 -8.79 -0.02
CA ASN A 298 -6.28 -7.89 0.91
C ASN A 298 -5.31 -7.01 1.70
N THR A 299 -4.10 -7.52 1.96
CA THR A 299 -3.00 -6.82 2.61
C THR A 299 -1.71 -7.08 1.84
N GLU A 300 -0.61 -6.49 2.28
CA GLU A 300 0.74 -6.81 1.82
C GLU A 300 1.11 -8.29 2.03
N LEU A 301 2.16 -8.76 1.34
CA LEU A 301 2.66 -10.14 1.44
C LEU A 301 3.91 -10.27 2.35
N PHE A 302 4.35 -9.19 2.98
CA PHE A 302 5.61 -9.03 3.68
C PHE A 302 5.92 -10.12 4.73
N TYR A 303 4.92 -10.56 5.47
CA TYR A 303 5.08 -11.54 6.55
C TYR A 303 5.01 -13.00 6.08
N LEU A 304 4.78 -13.24 4.80
CA LEU A 304 4.73 -14.59 4.26
C LEU A 304 6.15 -15.16 4.06
N PRO A 305 6.31 -16.48 4.17
CA PRO A 305 7.48 -17.15 3.60
C PRO A 305 7.57 -16.87 2.09
N THR A 306 8.77 -16.65 1.57
CA THR A 306 9.02 -16.29 0.15
C THR A 306 8.33 -17.20 -0.84
N ASN A 307 8.44 -18.53 -0.64
CA ASN A 307 7.78 -19.51 -1.49
C ASN A 307 6.24 -19.46 -1.45
N LYS A 308 5.65 -18.87 -0.40
CA LYS A 308 4.22 -18.66 -0.29
C LYS A 308 3.79 -17.38 -0.98
N ALA A 309 4.58 -16.31 -0.84
CA ALA A 309 4.36 -15.09 -1.60
C ALA A 309 4.40 -15.37 -3.11
N GLU A 310 5.46 -16.00 -3.62
CA GLU A 310 5.57 -16.41 -5.04
C GLU A 310 4.37 -17.26 -5.51
N ALA A 311 3.97 -18.26 -4.72
CA ALA A 311 2.84 -19.11 -5.08
C ALA A 311 1.51 -18.33 -5.14
N LYS A 312 1.30 -17.34 -4.24
CA LYS A 312 0.11 -16.48 -4.26
C LYS A 312 0.11 -15.56 -5.47
N LEU A 313 1.25 -14.99 -5.87
CA LEU A 313 1.35 -14.19 -7.09
C LEU A 313 0.93 -14.99 -8.32
N GLY A 314 1.42 -16.23 -8.45
CA GLY A 314 1.03 -17.11 -9.56
C GLY A 314 -0.46 -17.46 -9.55
N ALA A 315 -1.03 -17.73 -8.37
CA ALA A 315 -2.46 -18.03 -8.23
C ALA A 315 -3.32 -16.79 -8.55
N LEU A 316 -2.91 -15.60 -8.07
CA LEU A 316 -3.57 -14.33 -8.31
C LEU A 316 -3.64 -14.01 -9.81
N ALA A 317 -2.51 -14.02 -10.50
CA ALA A 317 -2.44 -13.77 -11.93
C ALA A 317 -3.24 -14.80 -12.77
N ALA A 318 -3.26 -16.06 -12.36
CA ALA A 318 -4.04 -17.09 -13.05
C ALA A 318 -5.55 -16.93 -12.77
N GLY A 319 -5.93 -16.60 -11.54
CA GLY A 319 -7.32 -16.39 -11.13
C GLY A 319 -7.94 -15.16 -11.81
N SER A 320 -7.21 -14.05 -11.88
CA SER A 320 -7.68 -12.82 -12.56
C SER A 320 -8.00 -13.05 -14.04
N LYS A 321 -7.20 -13.89 -14.73
CA LYS A 321 -7.47 -14.28 -16.13
C LYS A 321 -8.69 -15.18 -16.30
N GLY A 322 -9.15 -15.82 -15.22
CA GLY A 322 -10.34 -16.67 -15.20
C GLY A 322 -11.64 -15.93 -14.95
N VAL A 323 -11.59 -14.66 -14.54
CA VAL A 323 -12.76 -13.84 -14.22
C VAL A 323 -13.58 -13.52 -15.45
N SER A 324 -14.92 -13.58 -15.30
CA SER A 324 -15.90 -13.29 -16.37
C SER A 324 -16.94 -12.32 -15.82
N LEU A 325 -16.77 -11.01 -16.05
CA LEU A 325 -17.66 -9.91 -15.67
C LEU A 325 -18.44 -9.37 -16.88
#